data_2ddf6262e96233ee12272c15c98cea01
#
_entry.id   2ddf6262e96233ee12272c15c98cea01
#
_cell.length_a   1.000
_cell.length_b   1.000
_cell.length_c   1.000
_cell.angle_alpha   90.00
_cell.angle_beta   90.00
_cell.angle_gamma   90.00
#
_symmetry.space_group_name_H-M   'P 1'
#
loop_
_entity.id
_entity.type
_entity.pdbx_description
1 polymer ?
#
loop_
_entity_poly.entity_id
_entity_poly.type
_entity_poly.pdbx_seq_one_letter_code
_entity_poly.pdbx_strand_id
1 'polypeptide(L)'
;VTSPENPAALENPATLLARAVVASLVEAGVKRVVISPGSRNAPLTYALADAAQAGYLQLRVVVDERSAAFVALGASRSDWLHEGLARPAVAVMTSGSAVANAHPAVVEADAAGVPLIILSADRPHALVNTGASQTTVQTGIFGAATRYQADLGDTNASGAVANQVRRAVAAASGRLSLDPGPVHLNVRLAPPLAPATPWQVPHLEPKTHWLRARKPLAAQLNGVTVSQVGCRLGLDPARRGVIVVGDNDDAELAHYAAALAHAWGWPLLAEPTSLVRTNANAVAAYSALLAGGDGSVGGDGAQLSQEIEQLLVVGHPTLTRPIGALLAREDIYQVVLTNRARWSDVSGQAAYVTTLEQALSSLNIPGGGAGAEAGADADAGGDASASAAAGAGAGVGKNAPSPLWLQRWLQAGQQQLNATSVTKAAQMALTTWQATSQYESHSQSTAIHSDGLESSVTLMAASSMTIRYLDAGLPAGKQLKKMPGPVVANRGLAGIDGTISTAVGLAWASGQPVRVIIGDLAAAHDLTGLVKAVTENEVDLQVIVLDDHGGKIFSGLEYGASELSNYFLRFFTTAQQVDFAQAAAAFGAHVSVIDDVDGLQSLLSETIEGRSLVHVKLV
;
A
#
# COMPACT_ATOMS: atom_id res chain seq x y z
N VAL A 1 42.83 -14.22 52.23
CA VAL A 1 41.36 -14.13 52.21
C VAL A 1 40.98 -13.74 50.78
N THR A 2 40.66 -14.71 49.97
CA THR A 2 40.15 -14.57 48.61
C THR A 2 38.72 -14.05 48.72
N SER A 3 38.43 -12.88 48.13
CA SER A 3 37.06 -12.37 47.95
C SER A 3 36.25 -13.44 47.23
N PRO A 4 35.00 -13.72 47.63
CA PRO A 4 34.15 -14.65 46.92
C PRO A 4 33.86 -14.04 45.54
N GLU A 5 34.19 -14.79 44.49
CA GLU A 5 33.73 -14.53 43.13
C GLU A 5 32.20 -14.40 43.20
N ASN A 6 31.69 -13.20 42.83
CA ASN A 6 30.26 -12.96 42.71
C ASN A 6 29.74 -13.93 41.64
N PRO A 7 28.86 -14.90 41.96
CA PRO A 7 28.33 -15.79 40.94
C PRO A 7 27.64 -14.90 39.90
N ALA A 8 28.02 -15.00 38.65
CA ALA A 8 27.43 -14.26 37.54
C ALA A 8 25.92 -14.31 37.73
N ALA A 9 25.29 -13.16 37.99
CA ALA A 9 23.88 -13.09 38.25
C ALA A 9 23.14 -13.69 37.05
N LEU A 10 22.43 -14.79 37.28
CA LEU A 10 21.65 -15.45 36.25
C LEU A 10 20.69 -14.43 35.63
N GLU A 11 20.68 -14.33 34.31
CA GLU A 11 19.77 -13.43 33.60
C GLU A 11 18.32 -13.82 33.87
N ASN A 12 17.42 -12.82 33.98
CA ASN A 12 16.00 -13.07 34.29
C ASN A 12 15.24 -13.62 33.06
N PRO A 13 14.16 -14.40 33.30
CA PRO A 13 13.39 -15.03 32.22
C PRO A 13 12.81 -14.05 31.19
N ALA A 14 12.36 -12.87 31.61
CA ALA A 14 11.81 -11.86 30.68
C ALA A 14 12.87 -11.35 29.71
N THR A 15 14.10 -11.12 30.19
CA THR A 15 15.23 -10.72 29.36
C THR A 15 15.64 -11.84 28.40
N LEU A 16 15.71 -13.10 28.87
CA LEU A 16 16.05 -14.24 28.01
C LEU A 16 15.02 -14.44 26.91
N LEU A 17 13.72 -14.33 27.23
CA LEU A 17 12.64 -14.40 26.25
C LEU A 17 12.75 -13.27 25.22
N ALA A 18 12.97 -12.03 25.67
CA ALA A 18 13.11 -10.87 24.79
C ALA A 18 14.29 -11.03 23.81
N ARG A 19 15.47 -11.48 24.31
CA ARG A 19 16.64 -11.76 23.49
C ARG A 19 16.36 -12.86 22.45
N ALA A 20 15.65 -13.92 22.84
CA ALA A 20 15.27 -15.00 21.92
C ALA A 20 14.31 -14.52 20.82
N VAL A 21 13.33 -13.68 21.17
CA VAL A 21 12.41 -13.06 20.19
C VAL A 21 13.18 -12.18 19.22
N VAL A 22 14.03 -11.28 19.73
CA VAL A 22 14.78 -10.33 18.88
C VAL A 22 15.78 -11.06 17.98
N ALA A 23 16.54 -12.03 18.49
CA ALA A 23 17.44 -12.84 17.66
C ALA A 23 16.67 -13.54 16.52
N SER A 24 15.50 -14.10 16.84
CA SER A 24 14.67 -14.80 15.86
C SER A 24 14.08 -13.87 14.80
N LEU A 25 13.71 -12.63 15.15
CA LEU A 25 13.27 -11.61 14.20
C LEU A 25 14.39 -11.23 13.22
N VAL A 26 15.59 -10.99 13.73
CA VAL A 26 16.79 -10.71 12.91
C VAL A 26 17.07 -11.86 11.97
N GLU A 27 17.15 -13.09 12.48
CA GLU A 27 17.41 -14.29 11.66
C GLU A 27 16.32 -14.54 10.61
N ALA A 28 15.06 -14.13 10.88
CA ALA A 28 13.97 -14.22 9.92
C ALA A 28 13.95 -13.07 8.89
N GLY A 29 14.92 -12.14 8.94
CA GLY A 29 15.12 -11.10 7.93
C GLY A 29 14.40 -9.78 8.23
N VAL A 30 13.90 -9.57 9.45
CA VAL A 30 13.40 -8.26 9.91
C VAL A 30 14.57 -7.27 9.99
N LYS A 31 14.34 -6.04 9.52
CA LYS A 31 15.34 -4.97 9.55
C LYS A 31 14.90 -3.74 10.36
N ARG A 32 13.60 -3.46 10.41
CA ARG A 32 13.07 -2.20 10.94
C ARG A 32 12.08 -2.42 12.06
N VAL A 33 12.27 -1.66 13.14
CA VAL A 33 11.43 -1.75 14.33
C VAL A 33 11.07 -0.35 14.80
N VAL A 34 9.79 -0.09 15.00
CA VAL A 34 9.25 1.12 15.60
C VAL A 34 8.84 0.80 17.03
N ILE A 35 9.30 1.58 18.00
CA ILE A 35 9.10 1.32 19.42
C ILE A 35 8.30 2.48 20.04
N SER A 36 7.16 2.16 20.66
CA SER A 36 6.50 3.09 21.57
C SER A 36 6.96 2.82 23.00
N PRO A 37 7.32 3.87 23.76
CA PRO A 37 7.89 3.71 25.10
C PRO A 37 6.88 3.14 26.08
N GLY A 38 7.34 2.24 26.95
CA GLY A 38 6.51 1.65 27.99
C GLY A 38 7.31 0.78 28.95
N SER A 39 6.82 0.61 30.17
CA SER A 39 7.52 -0.20 31.19
C SER A 39 7.51 -1.70 30.86
N ARG A 40 6.36 -2.23 30.39
CA ARG A 40 6.22 -3.67 30.18
C ARG A 40 7.07 -4.17 29.02
N ASN A 41 7.27 -3.38 27.97
CA ASN A 41 8.13 -3.75 26.84
C ASN A 41 9.63 -3.48 27.06
N ALA A 42 10.05 -3.02 28.26
CA ALA A 42 11.45 -2.72 28.54
C ALA A 42 12.42 -3.87 28.18
N PRO A 43 12.17 -5.16 28.50
CA PRO A 43 13.07 -6.24 28.10
C PRO A 43 13.26 -6.35 26.59
N LEU A 44 12.17 -6.15 25.80
CA LEU A 44 12.24 -6.11 24.34
C LEU A 44 13.02 -4.88 23.87
N THR A 45 12.79 -3.71 24.49
CA THR A 45 13.50 -2.47 24.13
C THR A 45 15.00 -2.60 24.34
N TYR A 46 15.46 -3.16 25.45
CA TYR A 46 16.88 -3.39 25.69
C TYR A 46 17.49 -4.36 24.67
N ALA A 47 16.83 -5.49 24.41
CA ALA A 47 17.32 -6.46 23.43
C ALA A 47 17.37 -5.89 22.01
N LEU A 48 16.38 -5.08 21.63
CA LEU A 48 16.34 -4.39 20.33
C LEU A 48 17.43 -3.34 20.22
N ALA A 49 17.69 -2.57 21.28
CA ALA A 49 18.76 -1.58 21.31
C ALA A 49 20.14 -2.23 21.15
N ASP A 50 20.41 -3.33 21.87
CA ASP A 50 21.66 -4.08 21.74
C ASP A 50 21.83 -4.65 20.32
N ALA A 51 20.77 -5.22 19.72
CA ALA A 51 20.81 -5.73 18.35
C ALA A 51 21.00 -4.61 17.30
N ALA A 52 20.43 -3.42 17.53
CA ALA A 52 20.64 -2.26 16.67
C ALA A 52 22.07 -1.72 16.79
N GLN A 53 22.63 -1.66 18.00
CA GLN A 53 24.01 -1.27 18.23
C GLN A 53 24.99 -2.24 17.55
N ALA A 54 24.63 -3.53 17.49
CA ALA A 54 25.38 -4.55 16.74
C ALA A 54 25.16 -4.48 15.21
N GLY A 55 24.36 -3.54 14.71
CA GLY A 55 24.15 -3.31 13.28
C GLY A 55 23.10 -4.19 12.60
N TYR A 56 22.33 -4.98 13.35
CA TYR A 56 21.32 -5.88 12.78
C TYR A 56 19.97 -5.21 12.48
N LEU A 57 19.61 -4.16 13.23
CA LEU A 57 18.31 -3.50 13.15
C LEU A 57 18.44 -1.99 13.04
N GLN A 58 17.45 -1.37 12.42
CA GLN A 58 17.19 0.05 12.47
C GLN A 58 16.00 0.29 13.40
N LEU A 59 16.15 1.19 14.36
CA LEU A 59 15.11 1.52 15.34
C LEU A 59 14.60 2.95 15.11
N ARG A 60 13.31 3.15 15.41
CA ARG A 60 12.69 4.47 15.51
C ARG A 60 11.74 4.49 16.70
N VAL A 61 11.84 5.53 17.52
CA VAL A 61 10.94 5.74 18.68
C VAL A 61 9.81 6.66 18.27
N VAL A 62 8.56 6.22 18.49
CA VAL A 62 7.33 6.99 18.24
C VAL A 62 6.41 6.86 19.44
N VAL A 63 5.99 7.98 20.03
CA VAL A 63 5.23 8.00 21.30
C VAL A 63 3.81 7.48 21.12
N ASP A 64 3.13 7.91 20.06
CA ASP A 64 1.75 7.51 19.75
C ASP A 64 1.77 6.14 19.06
N GLU A 65 1.16 5.12 19.65
CA GLU A 65 1.16 3.74 19.14
C GLU A 65 0.40 3.59 17.82
N ARG A 66 -0.63 4.41 17.57
CA ARG A 66 -1.31 4.48 16.29
C ARG A 66 -0.34 4.95 15.22
N SER A 67 0.33 6.07 15.44
CA SER A 67 1.35 6.60 14.53
C SER A 67 2.50 5.60 14.36
N ALA A 68 2.96 4.96 15.43
CA ALA A 68 4.02 3.95 15.39
C ALA A 68 3.68 2.77 14.45
N ALA A 69 2.45 2.27 14.52
CA ALA A 69 1.99 1.18 13.68
C ALA A 69 1.90 1.60 12.20
N PHE A 70 1.46 2.83 11.89
CA PHE A 70 1.48 3.36 10.51
C PHE A 70 2.89 3.68 10.01
N VAL A 71 3.81 4.13 10.86
CA VAL A 71 5.23 4.26 10.49
C VAL A 71 5.81 2.89 10.12
N ALA A 72 5.52 1.85 10.89
CA ALA A 72 5.94 0.49 10.56
C ALA A 72 5.31 0.00 9.24
N LEU A 73 4.02 0.29 9.00
CA LEU A 73 3.34 -0.01 7.74
C LEU A 73 4.05 0.67 6.55
N GLY A 74 4.37 1.95 6.67
CA GLY A 74 5.10 2.69 5.64
C GLY A 74 6.49 2.12 5.37
N ALA A 75 7.20 1.71 6.43
CA ALA A 75 8.52 1.09 6.30
C ALA A 75 8.46 -0.26 5.57
N SER A 76 7.44 -1.08 5.83
CA SER A 76 7.22 -2.33 5.10
C SER A 76 6.89 -2.10 3.62
N ARG A 77 6.06 -1.11 3.31
CA ARG A 77 5.75 -0.73 1.91
C ARG A 77 7.00 -0.28 1.17
N SER A 78 7.87 0.49 1.83
CA SER A 78 9.15 0.91 1.25
C SER A 78 10.01 -0.27 0.81
N ASP A 79 10.13 -1.32 1.64
CA ASP A 79 10.92 -2.51 1.30
C ASP A 79 10.34 -3.25 0.08
N TRP A 80 9.01 -3.33 -0.03
CA TRP A 80 8.39 -3.94 -1.20
C TRP A 80 8.60 -3.10 -2.47
N LEU A 81 8.44 -1.78 -2.38
CA LEU A 81 8.60 -0.88 -3.52
C LEU A 81 10.04 -0.84 -4.03
N HIS A 82 11.02 -0.73 -3.13
CA HIS A 82 12.42 -0.49 -3.51
C HIS A 82 13.28 -1.76 -3.55
N GLU A 83 13.06 -2.72 -2.63
CA GLU A 83 13.85 -3.97 -2.59
C GLU A 83 13.11 -5.16 -3.22
N GLY A 84 11.82 -5.05 -3.51
CA GLY A 84 10.98 -6.15 -3.99
C GLY A 84 10.82 -7.28 -2.96
N LEU A 85 10.99 -6.98 -1.67
CA LEU A 85 10.87 -7.93 -0.57
C LEU A 85 9.68 -7.58 0.33
N ALA A 86 8.76 -8.51 0.50
CA ALA A 86 7.66 -8.40 1.44
C ALA A 86 8.18 -8.61 2.88
N ARG A 87 8.96 -7.65 3.36
CA ARG A 87 9.59 -7.66 4.68
C ARG A 87 8.70 -6.94 5.67
N PRO A 88 8.23 -7.62 6.74
CA PRO A 88 7.49 -6.94 7.79
C PRO A 88 8.39 -6.02 8.61
N ALA A 89 7.95 -4.78 8.82
CA ALA A 89 8.44 -3.97 9.92
C ALA A 89 7.65 -4.31 11.19
N VAL A 90 8.26 -4.04 12.34
CA VAL A 90 7.70 -4.39 13.65
C VAL A 90 7.30 -3.13 14.39
N ALA A 91 6.08 -3.06 14.91
CA ALA A 91 5.66 -2.06 15.88
C ALA A 91 5.62 -2.68 17.28
N VAL A 92 6.47 -2.17 18.17
CA VAL A 92 6.60 -2.66 19.57
C VAL A 92 5.92 -1.69 20.51
N MET A 93 5.07 -2.21 21.39
CA MET A 93 4.31 -1.40 22.34
C MET A 93 4.10 -2.11 23.67
N THR A 94 3.75 -1.33 24.68
CA THR A 94 3.41 -1.83 26.01
C THR A 94 2.03 -2.48 26.03
N SER A 95 1.58 -2.94 27.19
CA SER A 95 0.28 -3.60 27.36
C SER A 95 -0.89 -2.61 27.47
N GLY A 96 -2.10 -3.12 27.34
CA GLY A 96 -3.34 -2.38 27.56
C GLY A 96 -3.82 -1.62 26.33
N SER A 97 -4.21 -0.36 26.50
CA SER A 97 -4.73 0.50 25.41
C SER A 97 -3.72 0.73 24.29
N ALA A 98 -2.43 0.65 24.56
CA ALA A 98 -1.35 0.73 23.57
C ALA A 98 -1.58 -0.23 22.39
N VAL A 99 -1.94 -1.48 22.70
CA VAL A 99 -2.18 -2.51 21.66
C VAL A 99 -3.43 -2.17 20.84
N ALA A 100 -4.49 -1.68 21.49
CA ALA A 100 -5.72 -1.28 20.80
C ALA A 100 -5.50 -0.13 19.82
N ASN A 101 -4.59 0.81 20.14
CA ASN A 101 -4.26 1.95 19.27
C ASN A 101 -3.64 1.52 17.93
N ALA A 102 -3.03 0.35 17.84
CA ALA A 102 -2.50 -0.16 16.57
C ALA A 102 -3.59 -0.65 15.60
N HIS A 103 -4.84 -0.82 16.05
CA HIS A 103 -5.92 -1.43 15.26
C HIS A 103 -6.16 -0.77 13.89
N PRO A 104 -6.20 0.57 13.75
CA PRO A 104 -6.39 1.21 12.45
C PRO A 104 -5.30 0.82 11.43
N ALA A 105 -4.04 0.77 11.84
CA ALA A 105 -2.95 0.36 10.97
C ALA A 105 -3.01 -1.15 10.63
N VAL A 106 -3.47 -1.98 11.56
CA VAL A 106 -3.64 -3.42 11.34
C VAL A 106 -4.71 -3.69 10.29
N VAL A 107 -5.88 -3.04 10.36
CA VAL A 107 -6.94 -3.26 9.36
C VAL A 107 -6.60 -2.67 8.00
N GLU A 108 -5.86 -1.55 7.95
CA GLU A 108 -5.32 -1.04 6.68
C GLU A 108 -4.28 -2.00 6.08
N ALA A 109 -3.34 -2.51 6.90
CA ALA A 109 -2.36 -3.51 6.48
C ALA A 109 -3.01 -4.82 6.00
N ASP A 110 -4.10 -5.24 6.64
CA ASP A 110 -4.90 -6.39 6.25
C ASP A 110 -5.51 -6.21 4.86
N ALA A 111 -6.22 -5.12 4.65
CA ALA A 111 -6.90 -4.83 3.39
C ALA A 111 -5.90 -4.53 2.25
N ALA A 112 -4.82 -3.79 2.53
CA ALA A 112 -3.78 -3.48 1.55
C ALA A 112 -2.79 -4.64 1.30
N GLY A 113 -2.81 -5.70 2.13
CA GLY A 113 -1.86 -6.80 2.04
C GLY A 113 -0.41 -6.38 2.35
N VAL A 114 -0.22 -5.49 3.32
CA VAL A 114 1.10 -4.99 3.73
C VAL A 114 1.63 -5.82 4.90
N PRO A 115 2.83 -6.41 4.80
CA PRO A 115 3.45 -7.11 5.91
C PRO A 115 3.63 -6.22 7.14
N LEU A 116 3.12 -6.64 8.29
CA LEU A 116 3.25 -5.88 9.54
C LEU A 116 3.30 -6.82 10.74
N ILE A 117 4.19 -6.60 11.69
CA ILE A 117 4.22 -7.33 12.96
C ILE A 117 3.87 -6.38 14.09
N ILE A 118 2.77 -6.65 14.79
CA ILE A 118 2.53 -6.03 16.09
C ILE A 118 3.14 -6.92 17.16
N LEU A 119 4.14 -6.39 17.87
CA LEU A 119 4.84 -7.05 18.96
C LEU A 119 4.44 -6.37 20.26
N SER A 120 3.41 -6.89 20.92
CA SER A 120 2.89 -6.32 22.16
C SER A 120 3.49 -7.00 23.39
N ALA A 121 3.97 -6.21 24.33
CA ALA A 121 4.29 -6.72 25.65
C ALA A 121 3.02 -6.90 26.48
N ASP A 122 2.98 -7.98 27.26
CA ASP A 122 1.84 -8.29 28.10
C ASP A 122 2.28 -8.70 29.52
N ARG A 123 1.34 -8.66 30.43
CA ARG A 123 1.52 -9.15 31.79
C ARG A 123 1.50 -10.68 31.82
N PRO A 124 2.10 -11.29 32.86
CA PRO A 124 1.97 -12.72 33.12
C PRO A 124 0.51 -13.16 33.11
N HIS A 125 0.26 -14.35 32.63
CA HIS A 125 -1.11 -14.87 32.45
C HIS A 125 -1.94 -14.81 33.74
N ALA A 126 -1.31 -15.03 34.88
CA ALA A 126 -1.97 -14.99 36.21
C ALA A 126 -2.59 -13.62 36.55
N LEU A 127 -2.21 -12.54 35.87
CA LEU A 127 -2.74 -11.19 36.10
C LEU A 127 -3.88 -10.82 35.14
N VAL A 128 -4.12 -11.61 34.10
CA VAL A 128 -5.20 -11.33 33.14
C VAL A 128 -6.56 -11.59 33.79
N ASN A 129 -7.51 -10.69 33.58
CA ASN A 129 -8.87 -10.72 34.17
C ASN A 129 -8.92 -10.62 35.71
N THR A 130 -7.87 -10.13 36.35
CA THR A 130 -7.83 -9.91 37.82
C THR A 130 -8.09 -8.47 38.23
N GLY A 131 -8.26 -7.54 37.28
CA GLY A 131 -8.33 -6.11 37.55
C GLY A 131 -6.95 -5.46 37.74
N ALA A 132 -5.87 -6.16 37.40
CA ALA A 132 -4.52 -5.59 37.45
C ALA A 132 -4.40 -4.38 36.51
N SER A 133 -3.68 -3.34 36.98
CA SER A 133 -3.50 -2.10 36.22
C SER A 133 -2.94 -2.35 34.82
N GLN A 134 -3.50 -1.67 33.80
CA GLN A 134 -3.07 -1.69 32.40
C GLN A 134 -3.02 -3.13 31.84
N THR A 135 -4.03 -3.93 32.17
CA THR A 135 -4.14 -5.35 31.76
C THR A 135 -5.46 -5.57 31.05
N THR A 136 -5.41 -6.23 29.92
CA THR A 136 -6.59 -6.63 29.14
C THR A 136 -6.30 -7.97 28.46
N VAL A 137 -7.31 -8.56 27.81
CA VAL A 137 -7.12 -9.74 26.96
C VAL A 137 -6.57 -9.25 25.62
N GLN A 138 -5.24 -9.39 25.42
CA GLN A 138 -4.57 -8.92 24.21
C GLN A 138 -4.59 -9.98 23.10
N THR A 139 -4.58 -11.27 23.47
CA THR A 139 -4.68 -12.36 22.50
C THR A 139 -5.99 -12.27 21.72
N GLY A 140 -5.90 -12.20 20.40
CA GLY A 140 -7.08 -12.09 19.53
C GLY A 140 -7.66 -10.67 19.41
N ILE A 141 -7.03 -9.63 19.95
CA ILE A 141 -7.55 -8.25 19.94
C ILE A 141 -7.80 -7.71 18.53
N PHE A 142 -7.03 -8.16 17.53
CA PHE A 142 -7.18 -7.74 16.12
C PHE A 142 -8.11 -8.66 15.32
N GLY A 143 -8.70 -9.68 15.93
CA GLY A 143 -9.69 -10.57 15.30
C GLY A 143 -9.20 -11.20 14.00
N ALA A 144 -10.04 -11.13 12.97
CA ALA A 144 -9.79 -11.74 11.67
C ALA A 144 -8.76 -10.96 10.81
N ALA A 145 -8.34 -9.77 11.23
CA ALA A 145 -7.40 -8.96 10.45
C ALA A 145 -5.98 -9.54 10.42
N THR A 146 -5.62 -10.46 11.35
CA THR A 146 -4.26 -11.01 11.42
C THR A 146 -4.13 -12.34 10.69
N ARG A 147 -3.00 -12.51 9.95
CA ARG A 147 -2.64 -13.77 9.27
C ARG A 147 -2.13 -14.84 10.22
N TYR A 148 -1.60 -14.40 11.35
CA TYR A 148 -1.05 -15.28 12.38
C TYR A 148 -1.01 -14.55 13.71
N GLN A 149 -1.17 -15.30 14.79
CA GLN A 149 -0.99 -14.79 16.15
C GLN A 149 -0.32 -15.84 17.02
N ALA A 150 0.49 -15.38 17.96
CA ALA A 150 1.09 -16.22 18.99
C ALA A 150 1.15 -15.49 20.33
N ASP A 151 0.99 -16.26 21.41
CA ASP A 151 1.15 -15.81 22.79
C ASP A 151 2.41 -16.47 23.37
N LEU A 152 3.45 -15.67 23.58
CA LEU A 152 4.77 -16.11 24.00
C LEU A 152 4.99 -15.82 25.48
N GLY A 153 5.41 -16.81 26.25
CA GLY A 153 5.70 -16.70 27.67
C GLY A 153 7.12 -17.19 28.01
N ASP A 154 7.53 -16.90 29.22
CA ASP A 154 8.85 -17.27 29.78
C ASP A 154 9.07 -18.79 29.95
N THR A 155 7.99 -19.56 29.86
CA THR A 155 8.04 -21.04 29.87
C THR A 155 8.34 -21.64 28.48
N ASN A 156 8.34 -20.84 27.42
CA ASN A 156 8.65 -21.31 26.09
C ASN A 156 10.16 -21.58 25.93
N ALA A 157 10.51 -22.77 25.47
CA ALA A 157 11.88 -23.05 25.07
C ALA A 157 12.30 -22.14 23.90
N SER A 158 13.57 -21.73 23.85
CA SER A 158 14.08 -20.82 22.82
C SER A 158 13.81 -21.30 21.38
N GLY A 159 13.88 -22.61 21.14
CA GLY A 159 13.54 -23.20 19.84
C GLY A 159 12.05 -23.06 19.48
N ALA A 160 11.15 -23.12 20.48
CA ALA A 160 9.72 -22.89 20.26
C ALA A 160 9.46 -21.40 19.93
N VAL A 161 10.12 -20.47 20.63
CA VAL A 161 10.04 -19.03 20.34
C VAL A 161 10.50 -18.75 18.91
N ALA A 162 11.66 -19.27 18.51
CA ALA A 162 12.20 -19.11 17.16
C ALA A 162 11.25 -19.64 16.08
N ASN A 163 10.60 -20.78 16.31
CA ASN A 163 9.63 -21.35 15.38
C ASN A 163 8.37 -20.46 15.25
N GLN A 164 7.85 -19.92 16.35
CA GLN A 164 6.69 -19.03 16.35
C GLN A 164 7.00 -17.72 15.60
N VAL A 165 8.18 -17.13 15.83
CA VAL A 165 8.62 -15.91 15.15
C VAL A 165 8.80 -16.15 13.64
N ARG A 166 9.44 -17.25 13.23
CA ARG A 166 9.59 -17.60 11.80
C ARG A 166 8.23 -17.80 11.11
N ARG A 167 7.28 -18.46 11.77
CA ARG A 167 5.91 -18.61 11.27
C ARG A 167 5.23 -17.25 11.12
N ALA A 168 5.39 -16.36 12.09
CA ALA A 168 4.84 -15.01 12.04
C ALA A 168 5.41 -14.22 10.86
N VAL A 169 6.73 -14.22 10.67
CA VAL A 169 7.39 -13.53 9.55
C VAL A 169 6.95 -14.12 8.21
N ALA A 170 6.92 -15.44 8.06
CA ALA A 170 6.48 -16.10 6.84
C ALA A 170 5.01 -15.81 6.52
N ALA A 171 4.13 -15.78 7.53
CA ALA A 171 2.73 -15.43 7.38
C ALA A 171 2.56 -13.95 7.01
N ALA A 172 3.24 -13.04 7.72
CA ALA A 172 3.20 -11.61 7.42
C ALA A 172 3.66 -11.31 5.99
N SER A 173 4.73 -11.96 5.55
CA SER A 173 5.27 -11.85 4.19
C SER A 173 4.36 -12.46 3.11
N GLY A 174 3.42 -13.32 3.46
CA GLY A 174 2.66 -14.13 2.49
C GLY A 174 3.54 -15.12 1.71
N ARG A 175 4.65 -15.58 2.32
CA ARG A 175 5.67 -16.43 1.65
C ARG A 175 5.09 -17.72 1.09
N LEU A 176 4.15 -18.33 1.80
CA LEU A 176 3.52 -19.59 1.40
C LEU A 176 2.07 -19.40 0.96
N SER A 177 1.36 -18.42 1.55
CA SER A 177 -0.06 -18.21 1.33
C SER A 177 -0.38 -17.30 0.14
N LEU A 178 0.57 -16.52 -0.37
CA LEU A 178 0.35 -15.38 -1.26
C LEU A 178 -0.61 -14.32 -0.68
N ASP A 179 -0.80 -14.33 0.65
CA ASP A 179 -1.66 -13.40 1.37
C ASP A 179 -0.84 -12.64 2.43
N PRO A 180 0.01 -11.68 2.03
CA PRO A 180 0.74 -10.85 2.98
C PRO A 180 -0.22 -10.02 3.83
N GLY A 181 0.22 -9.66 5.04
CA GLY A 181 -0.61 -8.85 5.94
C GLY A 181 -0.09 -8.84 7.37
N PRO A 182 -0.89 -8.30 8.30
CA PRO A 182 -0.45 -8.15 9.68
C PRO A 182 -0.47 -9.47 10.45
N VAL A 183 0.42 -9.55 11.43
CA VAL A 183 0.47 -10.63 12.42
C VAL A 183 0.65 -10.05 13.82
N HIS A 184 0.25 -10.80 14.84
CA HIS A 184 0.36 -10.37 16.23
C HIS A 184 1.19 -11.36 17.06
N LEU A 185 2.26 -10.86 17.66
CA LEU A 185 3.06 -11.56 18.67
C LEU A 185 2.85 -10.91 20.03
N ASN A 186 2.12 -11.54 20.90
CA ASN A 186 1.90 -11.12 22.29
C ASN A 186 2.98 -11.76 23.17
N VAL A 187 3.76 -10.96 23.90
CA VAL A 187 4.89 -11.44 24.71
C VAL A 187 4.65 -11.14 26.18
N ARG A 188 4.49 -12.22 26.97
CA ARG A 188 4.24 -12.14 28.40
C ARG A 188 5.54 -12.02 29.17
N LEU A 189 5.71 -10.90 29.86
CA LEU A 189 6.94 -10.53 30.56
C LEU A 189 6.67 -10.35 32.06
N ALA A 190 7.27 -11.21 32.87
CA ALA A 190 7.23 -11.11 34.32
C ALA A 190 8.39 -10.27 34.85
N PRO A 191 8.22 -9.46 35.93
CA PRO A 191 9.34 -8.82 36.61
C PRO A 191 10.35 -9.84 37.14
N PRO A 192 11.66 -9.44 37.19
CA PRO A 192 12.24 -8.14 36.88
C PRO A 192 12.31 -7.89 35.36
N LEU A 193 12.14 -6.62 34.92
CA LEU A 193 12.08 -6.23 33.51
C LEU A 193 13.38 -5.59 33.00
N ALA A 194 14.32 -5.30 33.89
CA ALA A 194 15.66 -4.82 33.51
C ALA A 194 16.62 -6.00 33.36
N PRO A 195 17.50 -5.99 32.36
CA PRO A 195 18.53 -7.01 32.23
C PRO A 195 19.55 -6.92 33.34
N ALA A 196 20.13 -8.04 33.77
CA ALA A 196 21.23 -8.07 34.72
C ALA A 196 22.54 -7.58 34.06
N THR A 197 22.70 -7.85 32.78
CA THR A 197 23.88 -7.47 31.98
C THR A 197 23.47 -7.06 30.56
N PRO A 198 24.24 -6.15 29.90
CA PRO A 198 24.07 -5.89 28.47
C PRO A 198 24.18 -7.18 27.67
N TRP A 199 23.37 -7.28 26.59
CA TRP A 199 23.40 -8.46 25.75
C TRP A 199 24.60 -8.42 24.79
N GLN A 200 25.50 -9.34 24.94
CA GLN A 200 26.52 -9.62 23.92
C GLN A 200 25.80 -10.34 22.76
N VAL A 201 25.37 -9.58 21.76
CA VAL A 201 24.60 -10.14 20.63
C VAL A 201 25.48 -11.14 19.89
N PRO A 202 25.09 -12.44 19.81
CA PRO A 202 25.86 -13.41 19.05
C PRO A 202 25.85 -13.08 17.56
N HIS A 203 26.71 -13.75 16.79
CA HIS A 203 26.60 -13.65 15.33
C HIS A 203 25.24 -14.21 14.88
N LEU A 204 24.43 -13.35 14.24
CA LEU A 204 23.12 -13.70 13.68
C LEU A 204 23.21 -13.70 12.15
N GLU A 205 22.62 -14.67 11.49
CA GLU A 205 22.53 -14.75 10.04
C GLU A 205 21.10 -14.39 9.58
N PRO A 206 20.84 -13.18 9.05
CA PRO A 206 19.54 -12.84 8.46
C PRO A 206 19.24 -13.71 7.24
N LYS A 207 18.11 -14.43 7.26
CA LYS A 207 17.70 -15.36 6.20
C LYS A 207 16.46 -14.84 5.48
N THR A 208 16.65 -14.36 4.27
CA THR A 208 15.56 -13.80 3.45
C THR A 208 14.63 -14.85 2.85
N HIS A 209 14.95 -16.14 2.94
CA HIS A 209 14.08 -17.21 2.43
C HIS A 209 12.72 -17.33 3.16
N TRP A 210 12.57 -16.69 4.34
CA TRP A 210 11.28 -16.55 5.02
C TRP A 210 10.40 -15.44 4.42
N LEU A 211 10.98 -14.58 3.57
CA LEU A 211 10.30 -13.47 2.93
C LEU A 211 9.84 -13.84 1.53
N ARG A 212 8.72 -13.29 1.11
CA ARG A 212 8.30 -13.33 -0.28
C ARG A 212 9.11 -12.27 -1.05
N ALA A 213 9.71 -12.69 -2.16
CA ALA A 213 10.41 -11.80 -3.07
C ALA A 213 9.59 -11.60 -4.36
N ARG A 214 9.63 -10.41 -4.93
CA ARG A 214 9.11 -10.10 -6.25
C ARG A 214 10.01 -10.75 -7.30
N LYS A 215 9.39 -11.36 -8.32
CA LYS A 215 10.13 -11.97 -9.43
C LYS A 215 10.04 -11.04 -10.63
N PRO A 216 11.16 -10.62 -11.25
CA PRO A 216 11.15 -9.78 -12.45
C PRO A 216 10.30 -10.39 -13.57
N LEU A 217 9.51 -9.55 -14.27
CA LEU A 217 8.59 -10.00 -15.33
C LEU A 217 9.33 -10.78 -16.42
N ALA A 218 10.49 -10.30 -16.87
CA ALA A 218 11.29 -10.98 -17.88
C ALA A 218 11.69 -12.40 -17.46
N ALA A 219 12.05 -12.60 -16.18
CA ALA A 219 12.37 -13.92 -15.64
C ALA A 219 11.13 -14.80 -15.51
N GLN A 220 9.95 -14.22 -15.24
CA GLN A 220 8.69 -14.96 -15.18
C GLN A 220 8.26 -15.42 -16.56
N LEU A 221 8.32 -14.53 -17.56
CA LEU A 221 7.91 -14.84 -18.94
C LEU A 221 8.79 -15.91 -19.59
N ASN A 222 10.10 -15.94 -19.31
CA ASN A 222 11.04 -16.96 -19.78
C ASN A 222 10.84 -17.37 -21.26
N GLY A 223 10.77 -16.38 -22.15
CA GLY A 223 10.58 -16.59 -23.61
C GLY A 223 9.11 -16.66 -24.07
N VAL A 224 8.15 -16.65 -23.16
CA VAL A 224 6.71 -16.54 -23.49
C VAL A 224 6.36 -15.06 -23.70
N THR A 225 5.58 -14.74 -24.71
CA THR A 225 5.15 -13.36 -24.95
C THR A 225 3.95 -12.99 -24.08
N VAL A 226 3.80 -11.69 -23.77
CA VAL A 226 2.65 -11.17 -23.02
C VAL A 226 1.32 -11.50 -23.72
N SER A 227 1.29 -11.50 -25.06
CA SER A 227 0.12 -11.86 -25.85
C SER A 227 -0.27 -13.33 -25.71
N GLN A 228 0.71 -14.23 -25.65
CA GLN A 228 0.44 -15.65 -25.40
C GLN A 228 -0.19 -15.88 -24.03
N VAL A 229 0.29 -15.16 -23.00
CA VAL A 229 -0.33 -15.21 -21.67
C VAL A 229 -1.74 -14.64 -21.72
N GLY A 230 -1.96 -13.50 -22.37
CA GLY A 230 -3.28 -12.88 -22.53
C GLY A 230 -4.30 -13.80 -23.18
N CYS A 231 -3.93 -14.50 -24.26
CA CYS A 231 -4.79 -15.50 -24.90
C CYS A 231 -5.11 -16.69 -23.93
N ARG A 232 -4.17 -17.09 -23.09
CA ARG A 232 -4.39 -18.13 -22.06
C ARG A 232 -5.37 -17.71 -20.97
N LEU A 233 -5.48 -16.42 -20.71
CA LEU A 233 -6.49 -15.86 -19.82
C LEU A 233 -7.91 -15.87 -20.44
N GLY A 234 -8.07 -16.41 -21.66
CA GLY A 234 -9.33 -16.40 -22.38
C GLY A 234 -9.66 -15.06 -23.02
N LEU A 235 -8.70 -14.14 -23.04
CA LEU A 235 -8.85 -12.84 -23.71
C LEU A 235 -8.52 -12.96 -25.20
N ASP A 236 -9.28 -12.26 -26.02
CA ASP A 236 -9.13 -12.24 -27.48
C ASP A 236 -8.67 -10.85 -27.96
N PRO A 237 -7.46 -10.73 -28.55
CA PRO A 237 -6.97 -9.44 -29.05
C PRO A 237 -7.83 -8.83 -30.14
N ALA A 238 -8.68 -9.61 -30.85
CA ALA A 238 -9.57 -9.11 -31.89
C ALA A 238 -10.83 -8.42 -31.35
N ARG A 239 -11.18 -8.64 -30.08
CA ARG A 239 -12.36 -8.04 -29.43
C ARG A 239 -12.00 -6.72 -28.75
N ARG A 240 -13.00 -5.88 -28.53
CA ARG A 240 -12.86 -4.57 -27.87
C ARG A 240 -12.63 -4.73 -26.36
N GLY A 241 -11.37 -4.87 -25.99
CA GLY A 241 -10.95 -5.00 -24.60
C GLY A 241 -10.46 -3.69 -24.01
N VAL A 242 -10.49 -3.63 -22.67
CA VAL A 242 -9.94 -2.55 -21.84
C VAL A 242 -9.15 -3.17 -20.68
N ILE A 243 -8.06 -2.56 -20.30
CA ILE A 243 -7.30 -2.94 -19.10
C ILE A 243 -7.53 -1.90 -18.02
N VAL A 244 -7.95 -2.33 -16.83
CA VAL A 244 -8.13 -1.48 -15.64
C VAL A 244 -7.02 -1.80 -14.65
N VAL A 245 -6.21 -0.79 -14.29
CA VAL A 245 -5.17 -0.94 -13.27
C VAL A 245 -5.46 0.03 -12.12
N GLY A 246 -5.88 -0.55 -11.01
CA GLY A 246 -6.14 0.18 -9.78
C GLY A 246 -4.91 0.42 -8.92
N ASP A 247 -5.13 0.73 -7.64
CA ASP A 247 -4.04 0.81 -6.67
C ASP A 247 -3.23 -0.48 -6.66
N ASN A 248 -1.93 -0.34 -6.86
CA ASN A 248 -1.06 -1.49 -7.03
C ASN A 248 0.38 -1.13 -6.63
N ASP A 249 0.98 -1.93 -5.79
CA ASP A 249 2.38 -1.83 -5.39
C ASP A 249 3.27 -2.95 -6.01
N ASP A 250 2.70 -3.78 -6.89
CA ASP A 250 3.45 -4.80 -7.66
C ASP A 250 3.78 -4.28 -9.07
N ALA A 251 4.97 -3.73 -9.22
CA ALA A 251 5.44 -3.17 -10.48
C ALA A 251 5.45 -4.19 -11.64
N GLU A 252 5.77 -5.46 -11.37
CA GLU A 252 5.84 -6.48 -12.42
C GLU A 252 4.47 -6.80 -13.02
N LEU A 253 3.45 -6.82 -12.16
CA LEU A 253 2.08 -7.03 -12.59
C LEU A 253 1.53 -5.83 -13.37
N ALA A 254 1.86 -4.62 -12.92
CA ALA A 254 1.53 -3.39 -13.64
C ALA A 254 2.24 -3.32 -15.00
N HIS A 255 3.52 -3.67 -15.07
CA HIS A 255 4.29 -3.73 -16.31
C HIS A 255 3.74 -4.77 -17.28
N TYR A 256 3.31 -5.94 -16.80
CA TYR A 256 2.62 -6.92 -17.64
C TYR A 256 1.35 -6.33 -18.27
N ALA A 257 0.49 -5.69 -17.45
CA ALA A 257 -0.74 -5.06 -17.93
C ALA A 257 -0.45 -3.98 -18.99
N ALA A 258 0.56 -3.14 -18.76
CA ALA A 258 0.99 -2.10 -19.70
C ALA A 258 1.56 -2.68 -21.00
N ALA A 259 2.35 -3.74 -20.91
CA ALA A 259 2.91 -4.42 -22.07
C ALA A 259 1.82 -5.11 -22.90
N LEU A 260 0.82 -5.71 -22.27
CA LEU A 260 -0.33 -6.31 -22.95
C LEU A 260 -1.18 -5.25 -23.63
N ALA A 261 -1.46 -4.12 -22.94
CA ALA A 261 -2.16 -2.97 -23.53
C ALA A 261 -1.47 -2.48 -24.80
N HIS A 262 -0.15 -2.37 -24.78
CA HIS A 262 0.64 -1.96 -25.93
C HIS A 262 0.58 -3.00 -27.06
N ALA A 263 0.76 -4.28 -26.75
CA ALA A 263 0.78 -5.36 -27.74
C ALA A 263 -0.55 -5.53 -28.48
N TRP A 264 -1.67 -5.26 -27.78
CA TRP A 264 -3.01 -5.44 -28.31
C TRP A 264 -3.72 -4.15 -28.74
N GLY A 265 -3.10 -2.99 -28.50
CA GLY A 265 -3.73 -1.71 -28.78
C GLY A 265 -4.97 -1.46 -27.92
N TRP A 266 -5.00 -1.99 -26.69
CA TRP A 266 -6.12 -1.81 -25.77
C TRP A 266 -5.96 -0.55 -24.93
N PRO A 267 -7.05 0.20 -24.68
CA PRO A 267 -7.04 1.31 -23.72
C PRO A 267 -6.67 0.84 -22.33
N LEU A 268 -5.91 1.67 -21.61
CA LEU A 268 -5.47 1.44 -20.24
C LEU A 268 -6.11 2.49 -19.33
N LEU A 269 -7.00 2.06 -18.43
CA LEU A 269 -7.62 2.91 -17.41
C LEU A 269 -6.79 2.77 -16.12
N ALA A 270 -5.88 3.71 -15.93
CA ALA A 270 -4.84 3.63 -14.90
C ALA A 270 -5.11 4.65 -13.78
N GLU A 271 -5.37 4.18 -12.55
CA GLU A 271 -5.46 5.05 -11.37
C GLU A 271 -4.09 5.74 -11.09
N PRO A 272 -4.04 6.85 -10.34
CA PRO A 272 -2.78 7.55 -10.04
C PRO A 272 -1.72 6.68 -9.36
N THR A 273 -2.14 5.68 -8.55
CA THR A 273 -1.27 4.75 -7.84
C THR A 273 -1.00 3.44 -8.60
N SER A 274 -1.40 3.35 -9.87
CA SER A 274 -1.30 2.14 -10.69
C SER A 274 0.12 1.80 -11.16
N LEU A 275 1.08 2.73 -11.04
CA LEU A 275 2.46 2.69 -11.56
C LEU A 275 2.59 2.74 -13.11
N VAL A 276 1.48 2.81 -13.87
CA VAL A 276 1.52 2.71 -15.35
C VAL A 276 0.80 3.83 -16.09
N ARG A 277 0.50 4.95 -15.42
CA ARG A 277 -0.23 6.07 -16.03
C ARG A 277 0.53 6.77 -17.18
N THR A 278 1.86 6.63 -17.26
CA THR A 278 2.69 7.13 -18.38
C THR A 278 2.67 6.24 -19.61
N ASN A 279 2.09 5.03 -19.54
CA ASN A 279 2.00 4.14 -20.70
C ASN A 279 1.24 4.80 -21.85
N ALA A 280 1.72 4.62 -23.08
CA ALA A 280 1.16 5.25 -24.28
C ALA A 280 -0.33 4.97 -24.52
N ASN A 281 -0.85 3.88 -23.96
CA ASN A 281 -2.24 3.46 -24.05
C ASN A 281 -3.11 4.00 -22.90
N ALA A 282 -2.52 4.69 -21.91
CA ALA A 282 -3.27 5.22 -20.79
C ALA A 282 -4.19 6.36 -21.22
N VAL A 283 -5.44 6.31 -20.76
CA VAL A 283 -6.52 7.24 -21.12
C VAL A 283 -6.64 8.31 -20.03
N ALA A 284 -6.62 9.58 -20.42
CA ALA A 284 -6.86 10.69 -19.50
C ALA A 284 -8.35 10.80 -19.19
N ALA A 285 -8.70 11.35 -18.02
CA ALA A 285 -10.07 11.62 -17.58
C ALA A 285 -11.08 10.47 -17.82
N TYR A 286 -10.59 9.22 -17.81
CA TYR A 286 -11.40 8.03 -18.11
C TYR A 286 -12.62 7.89 -17.18
N SER A 287 -12.51 8.30 -15.91
CA SER A 287 -13.62 8.25 -14.96
C SER A 287 -14.81 9.10 -15.43
N ALA A 288 -14.55 10.27 -16.01
CA ALA A 288 -15.59 11.14 -16.56
C ALA A 288 -16.20 10.56 -17.85
N LEU A 289 -15.37 9.94 -18.70
CA LEU A 289 -15.87 9.21 -19.88
C LEU A 289 -16.82 8.08 -19.50
N LEU A 290 -16.47 7.28 -18.49
CA LEU A 290 -17.29 6.18 -17.99
C LEU A 290 -18.60 6.67 -17.36
N ALA A 291 -18.61 7.87 -16.75
CA ALA A 291 -19.81 8.48 -16.19
C ALA A 291 -20.78 9.01 -17.25
N GLY A 292 -20.44 8.98 -18.54
CA GLY A 292 -21.26 9.46 -19.63
C GLY A 292 -21.00 10.93 -20.00
N GLY A 293 -20.01 11.58 -19.37
CA GLY A 293 -19.76 13.01 -19.49
C GLY A 293 -20.94 13.85 -18.96
N ASP A 294 -20.71 15.14 -18.73
CA ASP A 294 -21.79 16.09 -18.32
C ASP A 294 -22.70 16.51 -19.49
N GLY A 295 -22.64 15.80 -20.62
CA GLY A 295 -23.38 16.13 -21.82
C GLY A 295 -22.80 17.29 -22.64
N SER A 296 -21.73 17.94 -22.18
CA SER A 296 -21.12 19.11 -22.83
C SER A 296 -20.13 18.72 -23.94
N VAL A 297 -19.60 17.48 -23.89
CA VAL A 297 -18.73 16.91 -24.95
C VAL A 297 -19.47 15.73 -25.57
N GLY A 298 -19.82 15.85 -26.84
CA GLY A 298 -20.70 14.94 -27.56
C GLY A 298 -20.46 13.46 -27.28
N GLY A 299 -21.52 12.78 -26.94
CA GLY A 299 -21.87 11.36 -26.75
C GLY A 299 -20.87 10.20 -26.85
N ASP A 300 -19.62 10.40 -27.24
CA ASP A 300 -18.66 9.32 -27.54
C ASP A 300 -18.26 8.52 -26.30
N GLY A 301 -18.18 9.13 -25.12
CA GLY A 301 -17.73 8.44 -23.90
C GLY A 301 -18.69 7.36 -23.42
N ALA A 302 -19.99 7.66 -23.36
CA ALA A 302 -21.03 6.70 -23.00
C ALA A 302 -21.09 5.55 -24.02
N GLN A 303 -20.96 5.86 -25.31
CA GLN A 303 -20.92 4.87 -26.37
C GLN A 303 -19.69 3.97 -26.25
N LEU A 304 -18.49 4.53 -26.03
CA LEU A 304 -17.25 3.76 -25.85
C LEU A 304 -17.36 2.80 -24.67
N SER A 305 -17.92 3.24 -23.54
CA SER A 305 -18.14 2.37 -22.39
C SER A 305 -19.07 1.20 -22.71
N GLN A 306 -20.15 1.43 -23.47
CA GLN A 306 -21.10 0.38 -23.88
C GLN A 306 -20.48 -0.63 -24.87
N GLU A 307 -19.49 -0.21 -25.67
CA GLU A 307 -18.83 -1.06 -26.64
C GLU A 307 -17.77 -2.01 -26.05
N ILE A 308 -17.46 -1.92 -24.77
CA ILE A 308 -16.49 -2.81 -24.11
C ILE A 308 -17.04 -4.24 -24.05
N GLU A 309 -16.25 -5.22 -24.52
CA GLU A 309 -16.60 -6.64 -24.53
C GLU A 309 -15.76 -7.46 -23.55
N GLN A 310 -14.58 -6.99 -23.18
CA GLN A 310 -13.65 -7.69 -22.29
C GLN A 310 -12.92 -6.73 -21.36
N LEU A 311 -12.63 -7.19 -20.16
CA LEU A 311 -11.81 -6.48 -19.16
C LEU A 311 -10.70 -7.38 -18.64
N LEU A 312 -9.49 -6.81 -18.55
CA LEU A 312 -8.45 -7.31 -17.66
C LEU A 312 -8.35 -6.34 -16.47
N VAL A 313 -8.52 -6.86 -15.28
CA VAL A 313 -8.47 -6.09 -14.03
C VAL A 313 -7.20 -6.45 -13.26
N VAL A 314 -6.44 -5.44 -12.84
CA VAL A 314 -5.20 -5.58 -12.09
C VAL A 314 -5.21 -4.63 -10.88
N GLY A 315 -4.72 -5.09 -9.74
CA GLY A 315 -4.66 -4.30 -8.52
C GLY A 315 -6.02 -4.12 -7.83
N HIS A 316 -6.23 -2.96 -7.20
CA HIS A 316 -7.43 -2.64 -6.41
C HIS A 316 -8.15 -1.40 -6.95
N PRO A 317 -8.92 -1.50 -8.05
CA PRO A 317 -9.55 -0.37 -8.73
C PRO A 317 -10.85 0.04 -8.03
N THR A 318 -10.73 0.81 -6.95
CA THR A 318 -11.87 1.24 -6.12
C THR A 318 -11.96 2.76 -5.96
N LEU A 319 -11.24 3.53 -6.78
CA LEU A 319 -11.10 4.97 -6.58
C LEU A 319 -12.40 5.73 -6.89
N THR A 320 -13.11 5.36 -7.96
CA THR A 320 -14.27 6.10 -8.44
C THR A 320 -15.49 5.22 -8.69
N ARG A 321 -16.70 5.82 -8.53
CA ARG A 321 -17.97 5.12 -8.80
C ARG A 321 -18.11 4.63 -10.25
N PRO A 322 -17.69 5.38 -11.30
CA PRO A 322 -17.75 4.89 -12.67
C PRO A 322 -16.94 3.62 -12.93
N ILE A 323 -15.78 3.46 -12.31
CA ILE A 323 -15.03 2.20 -12.35
C ILE A 323 -15.83 1.08 -11.69
N GLY A 324 -16.40 1.32 -10.51
CA GLY A 324 -17.26 0.33 -9.86
C GLY A 324 -18.46 -0.09 -10.74
N ALA A 325 -19.07 0.86 -11.43
CA ALA A 325 -20.17 0.58 -12.35
C ALA A 325 -19.71 -0.23 -13.58
N LEU A 326 -18.52 0.06 -14.12
CA LEU A 326 -17.93 -0.73 -15.21
C LEU A 326 -17.67 -2.18 -14.77
N LEU A 327 -17.09 -2.37 -13.59
CA LEU A 327 -16.79 -3.71 -13.05
C LEU A 327 -18.05 -4.51 -12.68
N ALA A 328 -19.19 -3.84 -12.48
CA ALA A 328 -20.47 -4.47 -12.19
C ALA A 328 -21.23 -4.95 -13.44
N ARG A 329 -20.72 -4.73 -14.64
CA ARG A 329 -21.37 -5.13 -15.87
C ARG A 329 -21.29 -6.63 -16.10
N GLU A 330 -22.45 -7.27 -16.22
CA GLU A 330 -22.62 -8.72 -16.44
C GLU A 330 -22.38 -9.16 -17.89
N ASP A 331 -22.44 -8.22 -18.84
CA ASP A 331 -22.30 -8.48 -20.28
C ASP A 331 -20.83 -8.46 -20.74
N ILE A 332 -19.89 -8.18 -19.85
CA ILE A 332 -18.45 -8.11 -20.16
C ILE A 332 -17.71 -9.33 -19.62
N TYR A 333 -16.91 -9.98 -20.46
CA TYR A 333 -16.00 -11.02 -20.00
C TYR A 333 -14.86 -10.40 -19.19
N GLN A 334 -14.80 -10.68 -17.87
CA GLN A 334 -13.84 -10.09 -16.95
C GLN A 334 -12.83 -11.12 -16.45
N VAL A 335 -11.56 -10.73 -16.50
CA VAL A 335 -10.44 -11.50 -15.94
C VAL A 335 -9.74 -10.66 -14.88
N VAL A 336 -9.55 -11.21 -13.69
CA VAL A 336 -8.73 -10.60 -12.63
C VAL A 336 -7.37 -11.27 -12.60
N LEU A 337 -6.32 -10.49 -12.83
CA LEU A 337 -4.94 -10.93 -12.69
C LEU A 337 -4.35 -10.36 -11.40
N THR A 338 -3.94 -11.24 -10.51
CA THR A 338 -3.47 -10.89 -9.18
C THR A 338 -2.20 -11.65 -8.81
N ASN A 339 -1.43 -11.15 -7.86
CA ASN A 339 -0.33 -11.87 -7.21
C ASN A 339 -0.64 -12.15 -5.73
N ARG A 340 -1.91 -11.98 -5.33
CA ARG A 340 -2.35 -12.17 -3.93
C ARG A 340 -3.47 -13.20 -3.88
N ALA A 341 -3.57 -13.92 -2.77
CA ALA A 341 -4.68 -14.83 -2.52
C ALA A 341 -6.02 -14.11 -2.37
N ARG A 342 -6.01 -12.85 -1.94
CA ARG A 342 -7.17 -11.95 -1.94
C ARG A 342 -7.11 -11.02 -3.13
N TRP A 343 -8.11 -11.06 -3.96
CA TRP A 343 -8.23 -10.24 -5.17
C TRP A 343 -9.39 -9.25 -5.04
N SER A 344 -9.38 -8.24 -5.91
CA SER A 344 -10.45 -7.25 -5.99
C SER A 344 -11.44 -7.64 -7.07
N ASP A 345 -12.63 -8.06 -6.64
CA ASP A 345 -13.79 -8.32 -7.49
C ASP A 345 -15.04 -7.85 -6.75
N VAL A 346 -15.23 -6.53 -6.75
CA VAL A 346 -16.25 -5.86 -5.94
C VAL A 346 -17.67 -6.30 -6.31
N SER A 347 -17.87 -6.68 -7.57
CA SER A 347 -19.18 -7.02 -8.12
C SER A 347 -19.42 -8.53 -8.25
N GLY A 348 -18.38 -9.35 -8.04
CA GLY A 348 -18.47 -10.79 -8.25
C GLY A 348 -18.63 -11.20 -9.72
N GLN A 349 -18.15 -10.37 -10.67
CA GLN A 349 -18.34 -10.59 -12.11
C GLN A 349 -17.10 -11.19 -12.79
N ALA A 350 -16.02 -11.48 -12.05
CA ALA A 350 -14.84 -12.10 -12.62
C ALA A 350 -15.14 -13.51 -13.13
N ALA A 351 -15.11 -13.69 -14.45
CA ALA A 351 -15.24 -14.99 -15.09
C ALA A 351 -14.02 -15.89 -14.83
N TYR A 352 -12.84 -15.27 -14.62
CA TYR A 352 -11.61 -15.98 -14.34
C TYR A 352 -10.69 -15.14 -13.44
N VAL A 353 -10.13 -15.77 -12.42
CA VAL A 353 -9.16 -15.17 -11.49
C VAL A 353 -7.92 -16.05 -11.45
N THR A 354 -6.74 -15.46 -11.66
CA THR A 354 -5.49 -16.20 -11.65
C THR A 354 -4.31 -15.33 -11.24
N THR A 355 -3.19 -15.97 -10.93
CA THR A 355 -1.90 -15.29 -10.79
C THR A 355 -1.10 -15.34 -12.10
N LEU A 356 -0.17 -14.39 -12.27
CA LEU A 356 0.72 -14.42 -13.44
C LEU A 356 1.53 -15.72 -13.47
N GLU A 357 1.99 -16.22 -12.33
CA GLU A 357 2.74 -17.48 -12.22
C GLU A 357 1.90 -18.69 -12.66
N GLN A 358 0.63 -18.77 -12.25
CA GLN A 358 -0.28 -19.84 -12.67
C GLN A 358 -0.59 -19.77 -14.17
N ALA A 359 -0.86 -18.57 -14.70
CA ALA A 359 -1.08 -18.37 -16.13
C ALA A 359 0.13 -18.79 -16.97
N LEU A 360 1.34 -18.60 -16.45
CA LEU A 360 2.59 -19.02 -17.09
C LEU A 360 2.87 -20.52 -16.95
N SER A 361 2.61 -21.12 -15.79
CA SER A 361 2.88 -22.54 -15.54
C SER A 361 2.04 -23.47 -16.41
N SER A 362 0.84 -23.08 -16.78
CA SER A 362 -0.01 -23.81 -17.72
C SER A 362 0.59 -23.91 -19.14
N LEU A 363 1.60 -23.11 -19.46
CA LEU A 363 2.33 -23.13 -20.73
C LEU A 363 3.43 -24.21 -20.80
N ASN A 364 3.89 -24.70 -19.65
CA ASN A 364 5.02 -25.62 -19.55
C ASN A 364 4.64 -27.11 -19.45
N ILE A 365 3.36 -27.49 -19.68
CA ILE A 365 2.96 -28.89 -19.71
C ILE A 365 3.19 -29.45 -21.12
N PRO A 366 4.21 -30.28 -21.36
CA PRO A 366 4.38 -30.95 -22.66
C PRO A 366 3.22 -31.89 -22.90
N GLY A 367 2.35 -31.58 -23.86
CA GLY A 367 1.29 -32.46 -24.33
C GLY A 367 -0.13 -32.21 -23.81
N GLY A 368 -0.36 -31.15 -23.06
CA GLY A 368 -1.71 -30.77 -22.61
C GLY A 368 -2.48 -30.05 -23.72
N GLY A 369 -3.16 -30.79 -24.59
CA GLY A 369 -4.24 -30.25 -25.42
C GLY A 369 -5.34 -29.66 -24.54
N ALA A 370 -5.93 -28.55 -24.97
CA ALA A 370 -7.00 -27.85 -24.29
C ALA A 370 -8.12 -28.80 -23.84
N GLY A 371 -8.25 -28.96 -22.53
CA GLY A 371 -9.35 -29.62 -21.85
C GLY A 371 -9.50 -28.97 -20.50
N ALA A 372 -10.39 -28.02 -20.40
CA ALA A 372 -10.81 -27.48 -19.12
C ALA A 372 -11.61 -28.56 -18.40
N GLU A 373 -10.99 -29.25 -17.44
CA GLU A 373 -11.74 -30.01 -16.45
C GLU A 373 -12.18 -29.05 -15.33
N ALA A 374 -13.36 -28.49 -15.51
CA ALA A 374 -14.13 -27.98 -14.40
C ALA A 374 -14.68 -29.21 -13.65
N GLY A 375 -14.27 -29.40 -12.41
CA GLY A 375 -14.87 -30.39 -11.52
C GLY A 375 -16.35 -30.09 -11.34
N ALA A 376 -17.20 -30.94 -11.91
CA ALA A 376 -18.63 -30.95 -11.69
C ALA A 376 -18.97 -32.18 -10.89
N ASP A 377 -19.25 -31.98 -9.60
CA ASP A 377 -20.19 -32.85 -8.88
C ASP A 377 -21.51 -32.09 -8.83
N ALA A 378 -22.45 -32.51 -9.68
CA ALA A 378 -23.90 -32.43 -9.44
C ALA A 378 -24.65 -33.16 -10.54
N ASP A 379 -25.27 -34.25 -10.14
CA ASP A 379 -26.22 -35.06 -10.87
C ASP A 379 -27.50 -34.26 -11.18
N ALA A 380 -27.85 -34.09 -12.44
CA ALA A 380 -29.24 -33.93 -12.90
C ALA A 380 -29.29 -33.99 -14.43
N GLY A 381 -30.01 -35.00 -14.95
CA GLY A 381 -30.18 -35.26 -16.37
C GLY A 381 -30.96 -34.18 -17.13
N GLY A 382 -30.63 -34.05 -18.40
CA GLY A 382 -31.35 -33.24 -19.38
C GLY A 382 -30.60 -33.11 -20.71
N ASP A 383 -31.04 -33.88 -21.70
CA ASP A 383 -30.58 -33.83 -23.09
C ASP A 383 -30.61 -32.43 -23.69
N ALA A 384 -29.46 -31.98 -24.22
CA ALA A 384 -29.46 -31.04 -25.33
C ALA A 384 -28.14 -31.14 -26.10
N SER A 385 -28.19 -31.73 -27.28
CA SER A 385 -27.14 -31.79 -28.26
C SER A 385 -26.83 -30.41 -28.84
N ALA A 386 -25.59 -29.91 -28.64
CA ALA A 386 -25.06 -28.84 -29.45
C ALA A 386 -23.61 -29.18 -29.87
N SER A 387 -23.41 -29.34 -31.13
CA SER A 387 -22.15 -29.68 -31.80
C SER A 387 -21.18 -28.51 -31.68
N ALA A 388 -20.07 -28.71 -30.98
CA ALA A 388 -18.92 -27.81 -31.05
C ALA A 388 -17.93 -28.31 -32.13
N ALA A 389 -17.78 -27.52 -33.19
CA ALA A 389 -16.76 -27.74 -34.21
C ALA A 389 -15.40 -27.32 -33.68
N ALA A 390 -14.51 -28.27 -33.51
CA ALA A 390 -13.10 -28.04 -33.23
C ALA A 390 -12.40 -27.58 -34.55
N GLY A 391 -11.83 -26.39 -34.52
CA GLY A 391 -10.92 -25.87 -35.53
C GLY A 391 -9.59 -25.53 -34.90
N ALA A 392 -8.63 -26.47 -34.94
CA ALA A 392 -7.24 -26.22 -34.60
C ALA A 392 -6.51 -25.66 -35.81
N GLY A 393 -5.74 -24.58 -35.63
CA GLY A 393 -4.86 -24.04 -36.65
C GLY A 393 -4.46 -22.60 -36.32
N ALA A 394 -3.60 -22.40 -35.30
CA ALA A 394 -3.12 -21.08 -34.94
C ALA A 394 -2.00 -20.62 -35.91
N GLY A 395 -2.35 -19.99 -36.99
CA GLY A 395 -1.47 -19.09 -37.71
C GLY A 395 -1.41 -17.76 -36.97
N VAL A 396 -0.23 -17.39 -36.50
CA VAL A 396 0.03 -16.03 -36.00
C VAL A 396 -0.07 -15.09 -37.21
N GLY A 397 -1.15 -14.38 -37.37
CA GLY A 397 -1.28 -13.40 -38.43
C GLY A 397 -2.69 -12.82 -38.56
N LYS A 398 -2.81 -11.55 -38.40
CA LYS A 398 -3.81 -10.63 -38.98
C LYS A 398 -5.04 -10.18 -38.22
N ASN A 399 -5.16 -10.34 -36.93
CA ASN A 399 -6.24 -9.69 -36.22
C ASN A 399 -5.71 -8.94 -34.99
N ALA A 400 -4.92 -7.88 -35.21
CA ALA A 400 -4.76 -6.85 -34.18
C ALA A 400 -6.08 -6.07 -34.06
N PRO A 401 -6.54 -5.68 -32.85
CA PRO A 401 -7.71 -4.83 -32.71
C PRO A 401 -7.51 -3.58 -33.55
N SER A 402 -8.63 -3.08 -34.11
CA SER A 402 -8.57 -1.89 -34.96
C SER A 402 -7.81 -0.78 -34.23
N PRO A 403 -6.76 -0.21 -34.83
CA PRO A 403 -6.07 0.97 -34.27
C PRO A 403 -7.06 2.08 -33.87
N LEU A 404 -8.24 2.11 -34.47
CA LEU A 404 -9.34 3.02 -34.17
C LEU A 404 -9.90 2.85 -32.74
N TRP A 405 -9.91 1.64 -32.16
CA TRP A 405 -10.44 1.44 -30.80
C TRP A 405 -9.66 2.25 -29.75
N LEU A 406 -8.35 2.06 -29.70
CA LEU A 406 -7.48 2.83 -28.83
C LEU A 406 -7.52 4.32 -29.14
N GLN A 407 -7.46 4.71 -30.41
CA GLN A 407 -7.47 6.11 -30.84
C GLN A 407 -8.73 6.84 -30.37
N ARG A 408 -9.92 6.22 -30.47
CA ARG A 408 -11.18 6.79 -29.99
C ARG A 408 -11.12 7.08 -28.49
N TRP A 409 -10.64 6.14 -27.68
CA TRP A 409 -10.47 6.31 -26.24
C TRP A 409 -9.49 7.42 -25.90
N LEU A 410 -8.32 7.45 -26.53
CA LEU A 410 -7.32 8.49 -26.29
C LEU A 410 -7.82 9.87 -26.68
N GLN A 411 -8.51 9.98 -27.83
CA GLN A 411 -9.09 11.24 -28.30
C GLN A 411 -10.20 11.73 -27.36
N ALA A 412 -11.13 10.86 -27.01
CA ALA A 412 -12.24 11.20 -26.10
C ALA A 412 -11.71 11.59 -24.72
N GLY A 413 -10.72 10.85 -24.18
CA GLY A 413 -10.07 11.18 -22.91
C GLY A 413 -9.38 12.54 -22.91
N GLN A 414 -8.71 12.88 -24.00
CA GLN A 414 -8.08 14.20 -24.14
C GLN A 414 -9.09 15.33 -24.26
N GLN A 415 -10.16 15.13 -25.01
CA GLN A 415 -11.25 16.10 -25.13
C GLN A 415 -11.91 16.35 -23.77
N GLN A 416 -12.19 15.27 -23.04
CA GLN A 416 -12.76 15.34 -21.71
C GLN A 416 -11.84 16.05 -20.70
N LEU A 417 -10.54 15.75 -20.72
CA LEU A 417 -9.55 16.44 -19.88
C LEU A 417 -9.54 17.95 -20.16
N ASN A 418 -9.56 18.35 -21.44
CA ASN A 418 -9.57 19.76 -21.84
C ASN A 418 -10.88 20.49 -21.47
N ALA A 419 -12.00 19.77 -21.41
CA ALA A 419 -13.30 20.31 -21.03
C ALA A 419 -13.50 20.39 -19.50
N THR A 420 -12.68 19.67 -18.73
CA THR A 420 -12.81 19.63 -17.26
C THR A 420 -12.37 20.95 -16.66
N SER A 421 -13.26 21.61 -15.94
CA SER A 421 -12.89 22.79 -15.15
C SER A 421 -12.07 22.36 -13.93
N VAL A 422 -10.90 22.98 -13.75
CA VAL A 422 -9.98 22.64 -12.66
C VAL A 422 -10.17 23.62 -11.51
N THR A 423 -10.60 23.13 -10.36
CA THR A 423 -10.69 23.95 -9.14
C THR A 423 -9.31 24.34 -8.63
N LYS A 424 -9.21 25.39 -7.80
CA LYS A 424 -7.95 25.80 -7.17
C LYS A 424 -7.28 24.63 -6.41
N ALA A 425 -8.05 23.84 -5.66
CA ALA A 425 -7.56 22.66 -4.97
C ALA A 425 -6.96 21.61 -5.95
N ALA A 426 -7.63 21.37 -7.06
CA ALA A 426 -7.13 20.47 -8.09
C ALA A 426 -5.87 21.02 -8.77
N GLN A 427 -5.79 22.33 -9.03
CA GLN A 427 -4.58 22.97 -9.56
C GLN A 427 -3.38 22.79 -8.60
N MET A 428 -3.58 23.02 -7.30
CA MET A 428 -2.54 22.79 -6.29
C MET A 428 -2.07 21.33 -6.26
N ALA A 429 -3.02 20.38 -6.35
CA ALA A 429 -2.70 18.96 -6.40
C ALA A 429 -1.87 18.59 -7.65
N LEU A 430 -2.25 19.10 -8.81
CA LEU A 430 -1.55 18.88 -10.07
C LEU A 430 -0.16 19.53 -10.08
N THR A 431 -0.03 20.75 -9.54
CA THR A 431 1.26 21.44 -9.36
C THR A 431 2.18 20.63 -8.47
N THR A 432 1.66 20.08 -7.37
CA THR A 432 2.43 19.20 -6.47
C THR A 432 2.93 17.95 -7.19
N TRP A 433 2.07 17.30 -7.98
CA TRP A 433 2.47 16.16 -8.81
C TRP A 433 3.59 16.54 -9.80
N GLN A 434 3.41 17.61 -10.55
CA GLN A 434 4.38 18.05 -11.55
C GLN A 434 5.73 18.37 -10.92
N ALA A 435 5.75 19.16 -9.85
CA ALA A 435 6.96 19.50 -9.13
C ALA A 435 7.67 18.26 -8.56
N THR A 436 6.90 17.28 -8.07
CA THR A 436 7.46 16.02 -7.56
C THR A 436 8.07 15.19 -8.69
N SER A 437 7.43 15.14 -9.86
CA SER A 437 7.95 14.40 -11.02
C SER A 437 9.23 15.04 -11.62
N GLN A 438 9.45 16.34 -11.39
CA GLN A 438 10.60 17.09 -11.90
C GLN A 438 11.73 17.22 -10.87
N TYR A 439 11.50 16.79 -9.63
CA TYR A 439 12.46 16.92 -8.56
C TYR A 439 13.72 16.09 -8.83
N GLU A 440 14.88 16.75 -8.81
CA GLU A 440 16.18 16.11 -8.93
C GLU A 440 16.86 16.11 -7.56
N SER A 441 17.11 14.91 -7.00
CA SER A 441 17.83 14.80 -5.74
C SER A 441 19.30 15.17 -5.93
N HIS A 442 19.81 16.05 -5.09
CA HIS A 442 21.24 16.39 -5.03
C HIS A 442 22.08 15.33 -4.30
N SER A 443 21.45 14.28 -3.77
CA SER A 443 22.15 13.20 -3.07
C SER A 443 22.84 12.29 -4.08
N GLN A 444 24.16 12.13 -3.95
CA GLN A 444 25.00 11.25 -4.78
C GLN A 444 24.80 9.74 -4.49
N SER A 445 23.67 9.33 -3.94
CA SER A 445 23.34 7.92 -3.77
C SER A 445 22.81 7.36 -5.10
N THR A 446 23.74 7.00 -5.98
CA THR A 446 23.47 6.32 -7.25
C THR A 446 23.15 4.84 -7.00
N ALA A 447 22.02 4.56 -6.42
CA ALA A 447 21.38 3.25 -6.60
C ALA A 447 20.54 3.35 -7.89
N ILE A 448 21.14 2.97 -9.01
CA ILE A 448 20.43 2.76 -10.28
C ILE A 448 19.49 1.59 -10.03
N HIS A 449 18.21 1.89 -9.80
CA HIS A 449 17.18 0.88 -9.81
C HIS A 449 16.95 0.43 -11.26
N SER A 450 16.91 -0.88 -11.49
CA SER A 450 16.75 -1.55 -12.78
C SER A 450 15.44 -1.20 -13.53
N ASP A 451 14.57 -0.40 -12.94
CA ASP A 451 13.19 -0.15 -13.40
C ASP A 451 12.96 1.23 -14.05
N GLY A 452 14.02 2.02 -14.26
CA GLY A 452 13.92 3.30 -14.99
C GLY A 452 13.15 4.42 -14.25
N LEU A 453 12.90 4.30 -12.95
CA LEU A 453 12.32 5.35 -12.10
C LEU A 453 13.41 6.38 -11.75
N GLU A 454 13.54 7.41 -12.57
CA GLU A 454 14.58 8.44 -12.42
C GLU A 454 14.30 9.49 -11.35
N SER A 455 13.11 9.53 -10.74
CA SER A 455 12.79 10.45 -9.64
C SER A 455 12.97 9.77 -8.29
N SER A 456 13.74 10.39 -7.41
CA SER A 456 14.03 9.88 -6.07
C SER A 456 12.94 10.19 -5.04
N VAL A 457 11.91 10.97 -5.38
CA VAL A 457 10.87 11.41 -4.43
C VAL A 457 9.60 10.57 -4.55
N THR A 458 9.19 9.95 -3.45
CA THR A 458 7.89 9.28 -3.35
C THR A 458 6.78 10.31 -3.12
N LEU A 459 5.67 10.20 -3.85
CA LEU A 459 4.46 10.97 -3.61
C LEU A 459 3.43 10.14 -2.83
N MET A 460 3.09 10.57 -1.62
CA MET A 460 1.99 10.01 -0.83
C MET A 460 0.75 10.87 -1.02
N ALA A 461 -0.33 10.30 -1.57
CA ALA A 461 -1.60 10.99 -1.75
C ALA A 461 -2.65 10.47 -0.76
N ALA A 462 -3.32 11.38 -0.03
CA ALA A 462 -4.41 10.97 0.86
C ALA A 462 -5.60 10.43 0.07
N SER A 463 -6.26 9.39 0.60
CA SER A 463 -7.32 8.61 -0.06
C SER A 463 -8.69 9.32 -0.09
N SER A 464 -8.74 10.65 -0.19
CA SER A 464 -9.94 11.48 -0.25
C SER A 464 -10.03 12.25 -1.58
N MET A 465 -10.29 13.57 -1.53
CA MET A 465 -10.36 14.40 -2.75
C MET A 465 -9.00 14.53 -3.43
N THR A 466 -7.89 14.56 -2.70
CA THR A 466 -6.56 14.77 -3.26
C THR A 466 -6.22 13.77 -4.37
N ILE A 467 -6.38 12.47 -4.11
CA ILE A 467 -6.11 11.45 -5.14
C ILE A 467 -7.13 11.52 -6.30
N ARG A 468 -8.36 11.97 -6.03
CA ARG A 468 -9.39 12.17 -7.07
C ARG A 468 -9.11 13.37 -7.95
N TYR A 469 -8.52 14.45 -7.41
CA TYR A 469 -8.03 15.57 -8.19
C TYR A 469 -6.91 15.13 -9.15
N LEU A 470 -6.02 14.27 -8.68
CA LEU A 470 -4.99 13.67 -9.53
C LEU A 470 -5.59 12.77 -10.62
N ASP A 471 -6.55 11.92 -10.28
CA ASP A 471 -7.20 11.04 -11.27
C ASP A 471 -7.90 11.80 -12.38
N ALA A 472 -8.67 12.82 -12.01
CA ALA A 472 -9.46 13.62 -12.96
C ALA A 472 -8.63 14.59 -13.81
N GLY A 473 -7.57 15.18 -13.23
CA GLY A 473 -6.86 16.31 -13.85
C GLY A 473 -5.49 15.97 -14.44
N LEU A 474 -4.92 14.80 -14.12
CA LEU A 474 -3.63 14.42 -14.71
C LEU A 474 -3.78 14.00 -16.17
N PRO A 475 -2.90 14.48 -17.06
CA PRO A 475 -2.76 13.87 -18.37
C PRO A 475 -2.36 12.40 -18.24
N ALA A 476 -2.39 11.68 -19.35
CA ALA A 476 -2.00 10.28 -19.40
C ALA A 476 -1.18 9.99 -20.66
N GLY A 477 -0.56 8.84 -20.71
CA GLY A 477 0.22 8.39 -21.85
C GLY A 477 1.42 9.32 -22.15
N LYS A 478 1.66 9.56 -23.43
CA LYS A 478 2.80 10.36 -23.90
C LYS A 478 2.82 11.81 -23.43
N GLN A 479 1.71 12.34 -22.95
CA GLN A 479 1.62 13.70 -22.43
C GLN A 479 2.15 13.82 -21.01
N LEU A 480 2.12 12.75 -20.25
CA LEU A 480 2.74 12.66 -18.94
C LEU A 480 4.18 12.20 -19.11
N LYS A 481 5.09 13.15 -19.27
CA LYS A 481 6.50 12.90 -19.62
C LYS A 481 7.26 12.10 -18.57
N LYS A 482 6.94 12.31 -17.30
CA LYS A 482 7.63 11.69 -16.16
C LYS A 482 6.64 11.42 -15.03
N MET A 483 6.77 10.28 -14.36
CA MET A 483 6.10 10.03 -13.08
C MET A 483 6.91 10.66 -11.95
N PRO A 484 6.29 11.06 -10.82
CA PRO A 484 7.01 11.06 -9.55
C PRO A 484 7.71 9.72 -9.36
N GLY A 485 8.52 9.58 -8.34
CA GLY A 485 8.89 8.26 -7.82
C GLY A 485 7.61 7.44 -7.53
N PRO A 486 7.63 6.39 -6.74
CA PRO A 486 6.41 5.65 -6.44
C PRO A 486 5.29 6.57 -5.93
N VAL A 487 4.09 6.43 -6.50
CA VAL A 487 2.89 7.11 -5.98
C VAL A 487 2.17 6.15 -5.07
N VAL A 488 2.01 6.52 -3.81
CA VAL A 488 1.49 5.68 -2.74
C VAL A 488 0.27 6.32 -2.10
N ALA A 489 -0.68 5.50 -1.68
CA ALA A 489 -1.81 5.93 -0.86
C ALA A 489 -2.24 4.79 0.07
N ASN A 490 -2.85 5.10 1.21
CA ASN A 490 -3.49 4.10 2.06
C ASN A 490 -4.85 3.78 1.42
N ARG A 491 -4.87 2.77 0.54
CA ARG A 491 -6.04 2.39 -0.27
C ARG A 491 -6.69 1.09 0.17
N GLY A 492 -6.17 0.43 1.18
CA GLY A 492 -6.76 -0.79 1.73
C GLY A 492 -8.21 -0.54 2.19
N LEU A 493 -8.37 0.37 3.13
CA LEU A 493 -9.67 0.84 3.62
C LEU A 493 -9.97 2.29 3.22
N ALA A 494 -8.99 2.99 2.68
CA ALA A 494 -9.09 4.39 2.25
C ALA A 494 -9.53 5.34 3.39
N GLY A 495 -9.09 5.07 4.62
CA GLY A 495 -9.33 5.92 5.79
C GLY A 495 -8.53 7.22 5.75
N ILE A 496 -8.82 8.12 6.70
CA ILE A 496 -8.03 9.35 6.90
C ILE A 496 -6.90 9.16 7.91
N ASP A 497 -6.80 7.94 8.46
CA ASP A 497 -5.84 7.57 9.49
C ASP A 497 -4.42 7.44 8.91
N GLY A 498 -3.42 7.86 9.69
CA GLY A 498 -2.03 7.47 9.52
C GLY A 498 -1.36 7.86 8.20
N THR A 499 -1.89 8.81 7.42
CA THR A 499 -1.30 9.20 6.13
C THR A 499 0.10 9.82 6.30
N ILE A 500 0.24 10.78 7.23
CA ILE A 500 1.53 11.43 7.54
C ILE A 500 2.47 10.41 8.17
N SER A 501 1.96 9.60 9.10
CA SER A 501 2.74 8.57 9.79
C SER A 501 3.27 7.51 8.82
N THR A 502 2.46 7.06 7.82
CA THR A 502 2.92 6.15 6.76
C THR A 502 4.03 6.79 5.92
N ALA A 503 3.89 8.08 5.58
CA ALA A 503 4.91 8.81 4.83
C ALA A 503 6.23 8.94 5.60
N VAL A 504 6.18 9.15 6.93
CA VAL A 504 7.38 9.10 7.79
C VAL A 504 8.06 7.72 7.69
N GLY A 505 7.28 6.64 7.70
CA GLY A 505 7.79 5.29 7.54
C GLY A 505 8.45 5.04 6.19
N LEU A 506 7.83 5.53 5.11
CA LEU A 506 8.39 5.48 3.75
C LEU A 506 9.73 6.23 3.66
N ALA A 507 9.77 7.48 4.15
CA ALA A 507 10.99 8.31 4.14
C ALA A 507 12.11 7.70 4.99
N TRP A 508 11.79 7.23 6.21
CA TRP A 508 12.76 6.59 7.09
C TRP A 508 13.36 5.32 6.49
N ALA A 509 12.52 4.51 5.85
CA ALA A 509 12.95 3.21 5.35
C ALA A 509 13.72 3.30 4.02
N SER A 510 13.30 4.20 3.12
CA SER A 510 13.99 4.41 1.83
C SER A 510 15.25 5.29 1.97
N GLY A 511 15.29 6.17 2.97
CA GLY A 511 16.29 7.25 3.02
C GLY A 511 16.11 8.29 1.91
N GLN A 512 14.94 8.30 1.25
CA GLN A 512 14.61 9.22 0.16
C GLN A 512 13.52 10.19 0.61
N PRO A 513 13.47 11.40 0.05
CA PRO A 513 12.42 12.36 0.36
C PRO A 513 11.03 11.84 0.00
N VAL A 514 10.05 12.22 0.82
CA VAL A 514 8.63 11.93 0.59
C VAL A 514 7.83 13.24 0.59
N ARG A 515 7.01 13.44 -0.42
CA ARG A 515 5.95 14.45 -0.44
C ARG A 515 4.62 13.85 -0.10
N VAL A 516 3.88 14.54 0.76
CA VAL A 516 2.51 14.16 1.10
C VAL A 516 1.56 15.24 0.59
N ILE A 517 0.50 14.84 -0.08
CA ILE A 517 -0.60 15.74 -0.41
C ILE A 517 -1.87 15.27 0.29
N ILE A 518 -2.45 16.13 1.13
CA ILE A 518 -3.47 15.75 2.08
C ILE A 518 -4.48 16.88 2.29
N GLY A 519 -5.76 16.55 2.51
CA GLY A 519 -6.76 17.53 2.92
C GLY A 519 -6.69 17.84 4.42
N ASP A 520 -7.30 18.94 4.82
CA ASP A 520 -7.30 19.49 6.19
C ASP A 520 -7.80 18.50 7.24
N LEU A 521 -8.94 17.82 7.03
CA LEU A 521 -9.47 16.86 8.01
C LEU A 521 -8.53 15.66 8.22
N ALA A 522 -7.98 15.11 7.14
CA ALA A 522 -7.04 14.01 7.23
C ALA A 522 -5.71 14.44 7.86
N ALA A 523 -5.25 15.68 7.59
CA ALA A 523 -4.08 16.26 8.23
C ALA A 523 -4.30 16.44 9.73
N ALA A 524 -5.44 17.03 10.14
CA ALA A 524 -5.79 17.18 11.55
C ALA A 524 -5.85 15.83 12.30
N HIS A 525 -6.34 14.78 11.61
CA HIS A 525 -6.46 13.45 12.20
C HIS A 525 -5.10 12.77 12.46
N ASP A 526 -4.07 13.04 11.66
CA ASP A 526 -2.76 12.39 11.76
C ASP A 526 -1.59 13.38 11.96
N LEU A 527 -1.87 14.57 12.48
CA LEU A 527 -0.85 15.60 12.69
C LEU A 527 0.26 15.16 13.67
N THR A 528 -0.08 14.24 14.59
CA THR A 528 0.89 13.61 15.51
C THR A 528 1.96 12.79 14.79
N GLY A 529 1.75 12.41 13.55
CA GLY A 529 2.79 11.81 12.69
C GLY A 529 4.01 12.72 12.48
N LEU A 530 3.87 14.04 12.69
CA LEU A 530 4.99 15.00 12.66
C LEU A 530 5.79 15.04 13.97
N VAL A 531 5.33 14.41 15.05
CA VAL A 531 6.08 14.39 16.31
C VAL A 531 7.31 13.50 16.18
N LYS A 532 8.47 14.04 16.54
CA LYS A 532 9.75 13.34 16.55
C LYS A 532 10.43 13.46 17.91
N ALA A 533 10.93 12.36 18.43
CA ALA A 533 11.77 12.41 19.63
C ALA A 533 13.12 13.10 19.31
N VAL A 534 13.66 13.82 20.29
CA VAL A 534 14.90 14.61 20.11
C VAL A 534 16.08 13.73 19.67
N THR A 535 16.12 12.50 20.13
CA THR A 535 17.20 11.53 19.85
C THR A 535 17.07 10.82 18.49
N GLU A 536 15.92 10.99 17.80
CA GLU A 536 15.70 10.36 16.50
C GLU A 536 16.28 11.18 15.36
N ASN A 537 16.78 10.49 14.34
CA ASN A 537 17.24 11.13 13.11
C ASN A 537 16.06 11.79 12.36
N GLU A 538 16.35 12.89 11.69
CA GLU A 538 15.40 13.58 10.85
C GLU A 538 15.08 12.74 9.60
N VAL A 539 13.90 12.96 9.01
CA VAL A 539 13.50 12.41 7.71
C VAL A 539 13.12 13.56 6.79
N ASP A 540 13.40 13.40 5.51
CA ASP A 540 13.05 14.38 4.50
C ASP A 540 11.59 14.19 4.09
N LEU A 541 10.72 15.00 4.69
CA LEU A 541 9.27 14.89 4.57
C LEU A 541 8.66 16.28 4.35
N GLN A 542 7.93 16.46 3.25
CA GLN A 542 7.18 17.67 2.97
C GLN A 542 5.68 17.36 2.90
N VAL A 543 4.89 17.91 3.83
CA VAL A 543 3.44 17.71 3.92
C VAL A 543 2.72 18.95 3.36
N ILE A 544 1.98 18.78 2.26
CA ILE A 544 1.17 19.82 1.63
C ILE A 544 -0.28 19.63 2.05
N VAL A 545 -0.79 20.51 2.93
CA VAL A 545 -2.16 20.49 3.42
C VAL A 545 -3.01 21.40 2.55
N LEU A 546 -3.93 20.82 1.81
CA LEU A 546 -4.96 21.55 1.04
C LEU A 546 -6.12 21.86 1.98
N ASP A 547 -6.19 23.08 2.48
CA ASP A 547 -7.20 23.52 3.44
C ASP A 547 -8.35 24.23 2.72
N ASP A 548 -9.45 23.51 2.53
CA ASP A 548 -10.69 23.99 1.96
C ASP A 548 -11.84 24.06 2.99
N HIS A 549 -11.49 24.03 4.27
CA HIS A 549 -12.37 24.13 5.43
C HIS A 549 -13.39 23.00 5.51
N GLY A 550 -12.94 21.75 5.36
CA GLY A 550 -13.72 20.57 5.75
C GLY A 550 -13.87 19.48 4.70
N GLY A 551 -14.87 18.62 4.91
CA GLY A 551 -15.08 17.39 4.16
C GLY A 551 -15.69 17.60 2.76
N LYS A 552 -14.97 18.17 1.82
CA LYS A 552 -15.45 18.41 0.44
C LYS A 552 -15.87 17.15 -0.31
N ILE A 553 -15.32 15.98 0.04
CA ILE A 553 -15.72 14.72 -0.58
C ILE A 553 -17.24 14.47 -0.48
N PHE A 554 -17.86 14.93 0.59
CA PHE A 554 -19.29 14.72 0.85
C PHE A 554 -20.19 15.59 -0.01
N SER A 555 -19.69 16.74 -0.55
CA SER A 555 -20.47 17.63 -1.40
C SER A 555 -20.82 17.02 -2.76
N GLY A 556 -20.04 16.06 -3.23
CA GLY A 556 -20.30 15.29 -4.46
C GLY A 556 -21.19 14.06 -4.26
N LEU A 557 -21.71 13.86 -3.05
CA LEU A 557 -22.58 12.74 -2.69
C LEU A 557 -24.03 13.25 -2.52
N GLU A 558 -24.97 12.34 -2.38
CA GLU A 558 -26.40 12.64 -2.15
C GLU A 558 -26.65 13.53 -0.93
N TYR A 559 -25.74 13.53 0.05
CA TYR A 559 -25.81 14.39 1.25
C TYR A 559 -25.53 15.86 0.96
N GLY A 560 -24.92 16.19 -0.17
CA GLY A 560 -24.66 17.56 -0.63
C GLY A 560 -25.87 18.24 -1.25
N ALA A 561 -27.03 17.57 -1.32
CA ALA A 561 -28.27 18.13 -1.83
C ALA A 561 -28.71 19.35 -0.99
N SER A 562 -29.24 20.39 -1.67
CA SER A 562 -29.63 21.66 -1.03
C SER A 562 -30.63 21.48 0.11
N GLU A 563 -31.53 20.50 -0.01
CA GLU A 563 -32.55 20.15 0.97
C GLU A 563 -31.96 19.64 2.31
N LEU A 564 -30.73 19.15 2.26
CA LEU A 564 -30.01 18.61 3.42
C LEU A 564 -28.97 19.59 4.00
N SER A 565 -28.90 20.81 3.49
CA SER A 565 -27.87 21.81 3.84
C SER A 565 -27.73 22.08 5.35
N ASN A 566 -28.85 22.05 6.11
CA ASN A 566 -28.85 22.25 7.57
C ASN A 566 -28.05 21.17 8.34
N TYR A 567 -27.97 19.96 7.78
CA TYR A 567 -27.19 18.85 8.35
C TYR A 567 -25.76 18.84 7.83
N PHE A 568 -25.58 19.29 6.58
CA PHE A 568 -24.34 19.14 5.83
C PHE A 568 -23.16 19.84 6.49
N LEU A 569 -23.32 21.10 6.88
CA LEU A 569 -22.24 21.89 7.49
C LEU A 569 -21.73 21.28 8.80
N ARG A 570 -22.65 20.82 9.66
CA ARG A 570 -22.29 20.32 10.98
C ARG A 570 -21.73 18.89 10.96
N PHE A 571 -22.31 18.00 10.16
CA PHE A 571 -22.08 16.57 10.26
C PHE A 571 -21.19 15.99 9.14
N PHE A 572 -21.06 16.72 8.04
CA PHE A 572 -20.28 16.26 6.87
C PHE A 572 -19.12 17.20 6.55
N THR A 573 -19.36 18.51 6.42
CA THR A 573 -18.25 19.46 6.25
C THR A 573 -17.33 19.45 7.44
N THR A 574 -17.87 19.53 8.67
CA THR A 574 -17.13 19.49 9.94
C THR A 574 -15.86 20.35 9.93
N ALA A 575 -15.98 21.57 9.40
CA ALA A 575 -14.85 22.50 9.31
C ALA A 575 -14.13 22.67 10.64
N GLN A 576 -12.81 22.59 10.63
CA GLN A 576 -11.98 22.69 11.83
C GLN A 576 -11.27 24.05 11.84
N GLN A 577 -11.09 24.60 13.06
CA GLN A 577 -10.28 25.80 13.29
C GLN A 577 -8.87 25.37 13.72
N VAL A 578 -8.14 24.69 12.84
CA VAL A 578 -6.76 24.27 13.11
C VAL A 578 -5.81 25.21 12.39
N ASP A 579 -4.92 25.84 13.14
CA ASP A 579 -3.75 26.50 12.53
C ASP A 579 -2.66 25.44 12.30
N PHE A 580 -2.64 24.86 11.11
CA PHE A 580 -1.70 23.81 10.73
C PHE A 580 -0.24 24.29 10.80
N ALA A 581 0.02 25.56 10.46
CA ALA A 581 1.35 26.11 10.52
C ALA A 581 1.87 26.21 11.95
N GLN A 582 1.07 26.75 12.87
CA GLN A 582 1.46 26.82 14.29
C GLN A 582 1.58 25.43 14.91
N ALA A 583 0.67 24.51 14.61
CA ALA A 583 0.70 23.16 15.15
C ALA A 583 1.95 22.39 14.67
N ALA A 584 2.30 22.47 13.39
CA ALA A 584 3.51 21.83 12.84
C ALA A 584 4.79 22.47 13.40
N ALA A 585 4.82 23.79 13.54
CA ALA A 585 5.95 24.50 14.18
C ALA A 585 6.14 24.06 15.64
N ALA A 586 5.07 23.83 16.38
CA ALA A 586 5.14 23.30 17.75
C ALA A 586 5.77 21.90 17.82
N PHE A 587 5.68 21.11 16.74
CA PHE A 587 6.33 19.80 16.60
C PHE A 587 7.76 19.91 16.00
N GLY A 588 8.26 21.12 15.77
CA GLY A 588 9.60 21.39 15.26
C GLY A 588 9.74 21.18 13.75
N ALA A 589 8.65 21.18 12.98
CA ALA A 589 8.69 21.17 11.53
C ALA A 589 8.86 22.60 10.96
N HIS A 590 9.49 22.71 9.80
CA HIS A 590 9.49 23.95 9.04
C HIS A 590 8.10 24.22 8.47
N VAL A 591 7.68 25.50 8.43
CA VAL A 591 6.32 25.82 7.99
C VAL A 591 6.31 26.92 6.93
N SER A 592 5.41 26.79 5.96
CA SER A 592 5.10 27.80 4.95
C SER A 592 3.60 27.91 4.80
N VAL A 593 3.11 29.12 4.50
CA VAL A 593 1.70 29.37 4.22
C VAL A 593 1.59 29.94 2.82
N ILE A 594 0.77 29.30 1.99
CA ILE A 594 0.62 29.61 0.56
C ILE A 594 -0.88 29.73 0.26
N ASP A 595 -1.25 30.64 -0.65
CA ASP A 595 -2.63 30.81 -1.10
C ASP A 595 -2.77 30.87 -2.62
N ASP A 596 -1.68 30.77 -3.38
CA ASP A 596 -1.67 30.76 -4.83
C ASP A 596 -0.77 29.68 -5.44
N VAL A 597 -0.97 29.41 -6.73
CA VAL A 597 -0.29 28.32 -7.45
C VAL A 597 1.19 28.64 -7.69
N ASP A 598 1.51 29.89 -7.99
CA ASP A 598 2.89 30.30 -8.33
C ASP A 598 3.78 30.23 -7.09
N GLY A 599 3.27 30.68 -5.94
CA GLY A 599 3.93 30.54 -4.65
C GLY A 599 4.17 29.08 -4.28
N LEU A 600 3.17 28.22 -4.50
CA LEU A 600 3.34 26.78 -4.29
C LEU A 600 4.42 26.19 -5.21
N GLN A 601 4.38 26.50 -6.50
CA GLN A 601 5.35 26.00 -7.48
C GLN A 601 6.78 26.44 -7.13
N SER A 602 6.97 27.68 -6.72
CA SER A 602 8.26 28.21 -6.27
C SER A 602 8.80 27.40 -5.08
N LEU A 603 7.97 27.22 -4.04
CA LEU A 603 8.34 26.49 -2.84
C LEU A 603 8.68 25.02 -3.14
N LEU A 604 7.90 24.38 -4.00
CA LEU A 604 8.09 22.96 -4.34
C LEU A 604 9.35 22.70 -5.19
N SER A 605 9.98 23.75 -5.74
CA SER A 605 11.26 23.65 -6.43
C SER A 605 12.46 23.60 -5.48
N GLU A 606 12.26 23.94 -4.20
CA GLU A 606 13.29 23.88 -3.18
C GLU A 606 13.59 22.44 -2.75
N THR A 607 14.80 22.23 -2.22
CA THR A 607 15.22 20.94 -1.68
C THR A 607 14.40 20.58 -0.45
N ILE A 608 13.95 19.31 -0.36
CA ILE A 608 13.27 18.79 0.82
C ILE A 608 14.33 18.39 1.84
N GLU A 609 14.41 19.13 2.93
CA GLU A 609 15.33 18.89 4.04
C GLU A 609 14.55 18.88 5.36
N GLY A 610 14.60 17.75 6.06
CA GLY A 610 13.87 17.56 7.29
C GLY A 610 12.35 17.56 7.11
N ARG A 611 11.62 17.75 8.21
CA ARG A 611 10.15 17.78 8.18
C ARG A 611 9.66 19.20 7.91
N SER A 612 8.81 19.33 6.91
CA SER A 612 8.15 20.60 6.58
C SER A 612 6.65 20.41 6.36
N LEU A 613 5.86 21.45 6.67
CA LEU A 613 4.45 21.52 6.36
C LEU A 613 4.15 22.80 5.59
N VAL A 614 3.49 22.64 4.46
CA VAL A 614 2.99 23.72 3.61
C VAL A 614 1.49 23.79 3.80
N HIS A 615 1.01 24.84 4.47
CA HIS A 615 -0.41 25.12 4.65
C HIS A 615 -0.92 25.90 3.43
N VAL A 616 -1.66 25.23 2.56
CA VAL A 616 -2.26 25.82 1.36
C VAL A 616 -3.69 26.27 1.68
N LYS A 617 -3.91 27.58 1.79
CA LYS A 617 -5.22 28.18 2.03
C LYS A 617 -6.00 28.29 0.73
N LEU A 618 -7.13 27.60 0.65
CA LEU A 618 -7.98 27.55 -0.54
C LEU A 618 -9.18 28.49 -0.46
N VAL A 619 -9.52 28.95 0.73
CA VAL A 619 -10.61 29.88 1.08
C VAL A 619 -10.11 31.01 1.95
#